data_1ff8a6930b42db5ba1c55650f3b84877
#
_entry.id   1ff8a6930b42db5ba1c55650f3b84877
#
_cell.length_a   1.000
_cell.length_b   1.000
_cell.length_c   1.000
_cell.angle_alpha   90.00
_cell.angle_beta   90.00
_cell.angle_gamma   90.00
#
_symmetry.space_group_name_H-M   'P 1'
#
loop_
_entity.id
_entity.type
_entity.pdbx_description
1 polymer ?
#
loop_
_entity_poly.entity_id
_entity_poly.type
_entity_poly.pdbx_seq_one_letter_code
_entity_poly.pdbx_strand_id
1 'polypeptide(L)'
;MLFLQEGYVNNCTDENGGWALGCRIDGGQAEYVRVPFADQGLNKIPDGVTDRQALLVGDVLATGYWAARISEISEQDTVLIIGAGPTGICTLLSVMLKKPRRIIVCEKDKNRLQFIRQHYPEILLVSPEKCEAFVRANSDHGGADVVLEVAGAEATFRLAWECARPNGLVTVVALYDQAQILPLPDMYGKNLTFKTGGVDGCDCEETLRLIAEGKLNTEPLITHTYSLEG
;
A
#
# COMPACT_ATOMS: atom_id res chain seq x y z
N MET A 1 22.29 1.06 13.71
CA MET A 1 21.91 2.43 14.12
C MET A 1 21.84 3.43 12.96
N LEU A 2 22.72 3.39 11.94
CA LEU A 2 22.68 4.34 10.83
C LEU A 2 21.31 4.40 10.12
N PHE A 3 20.73 3.24 9.80
CA PHE A 3 19.43 3.16 9.11
C PHE A 3 18.26 3.76 9.90
N LEU A 4 18.28 3.68 11.23
CA LEU A 4 17.25 4.31 12.07
C LEU A 4 17.30 5.84 12.01
N GLN A 5 18.50 6.42 11.93
CA GLN A 5 18.69 7.86 11.81
C GLN A 5 18.28 8.40 10.44
N GLU A 6 18.27 7.54 9.42
CA GLU A 6 17.81 7.84 8.07
C GLU A 6 16.33 7.52 7.85
N GLY A 7 15.62 7.04 8.88
CA GLY A 7 14.20 6.71 8.82
C GLY A 7 13.87 5.29 8.35
N TYR A 8 14.86 4.46 8.06
CA TYR A 8 14.65 3.07 7.61
C TYR A 8 14.54 2.11 8.79
N VAL A 9 13.50 2.27 9.59
CA VAL A 9 13.30 1.51 10.84
C VAL A 9 13.21 0.00 10.63
N ASN A 10 12.69 -0.46 9.49
CA ASN A 10 12.61 -1.88 9.14
C ASN A 10 13.98 -2.54 8.93
N ASN A 11 14.99 -1.76 8.60
CA ASN A 11 16.34 -2.23 8.35
C ASN A 11 17.22 -2.19 9.61
N CYS A 12 16.61 -2.06 10.80
CA CYS A 12 17.32 -2.13 12.06
C CYS A 12 17.98 -3.50 12.22
N THR A 13 19.27 -3.51 12.53
CA THR A 13 20.05 -4.74 12.71
C THR A 13 20.03 -5.28 14.15
N ASP A 14 19.41 -4.56 15.08
CA ASP A 14 19.22 -5.01 16.45
C ASP A 14 18.15 -6.11 16.51
N GLU A 15 18.35 -7.13 17.33
CA GLU A 15 17.42 -8.25 17.48
C GLU A 15 16.04 -7.85 18.00
N ASN A 16 15.97 -6.75 18.76
CA ASN A 16 14.73 -6.17 19.30
C ASN A 16 14.17 -5.03 18.44
N GLY A 17 14.79 -4.74 17.28
CA GLY A 17 14.39 -3.66 16.39
C GLY A 17 13.70 -4.15 15.12
N GLY A 18 13.31 -3.22 14.26
CA GLY A 18 12.58 -3.53 13.03
C GLY A 18 11.29 -4.32 13.31
N TRP A 19 11.12 -5.44 12.67
CA TRP A 19 9.94 -6.32 12.81
C TRP A 19 10.06 -7.30 13.99
N ALA A 20 10.58 -6.87 15.14
CA ALA A 20 10.73 -7.74 16.28
C ALA A 20 9.42 -8.00 17.02
N LEU A 21 8.61 -6.95 17.22
CA LEU A 21 7.37 -6.98 17.99
C LEU A 21 6.32 -7.91 17.35
N GLY A 22 5.89 -8.92 18.09
CA GLY A 22 4.98 -9.95 17.58
C GLY A 22 5.62 -10.99 16.67
N CYS A 23 6.93 -10.90 16.42
CA CYS A 23 7.67 -11.83 15.56
C CYS A 23 8.81 -12.53 16.31
N ARG A 24 9.74 -11.78 16.90
CA ARG A 24 10.87 -12.28 17.68
C ARG A 24 10.74 -12.05 19.18
N ILE A 25 9.88 -11.10 19.56
CA ILE A 25 9.50 -10.82 20.95
C ILE A 25 7.97 -10.75 21.02
N ASP A 26 7.42 -10.75 22.23
CA ASP A 26 5.97 -10.70 22.44
C ASP A 26 5.33 -9.49 21.76
N GLY A 27 4.11 -9.68 21.23
CA GLY A 27 3.34 -8.67 20.49
C GLY A 27 2.38 -7.87 21.36
N GLY A 28 1.52 -7.07 20.70
CA GLY A 28 0.58 -6.15 21.32
C GLY A 28 -0.81 -6.72 21.60
N GLN A 29 -1.09 -8.01 21.31
CA GLN A 29 -2.38 -8.65 21.67
C GLN A 29 -2.35 -9.12 23.14
N ALA A 30 -2.24 -8.17 24.05
CA ALA A 30 -2.10 -8.37 25.49
C ALA A 30 -2.51 -7.10 26.25
N GLU A 31 -2.76 -7.23 27.55
CA GLU A 31 -3.04 -6.07 28.43
C GLU A 31 -1.82 -5.13 28.54
N TYR A 32 -0.62 -5.67 28.39
CA TYR A 32 0.64 -4.93 28.46
C TYR A 32 1.58 -5.38 27.34
N VAL A 33 2.29 -4.42 26.77
CA VAL A 33 3.30 -4.68 25.74
C VAL A 33 4.58 -3.92 26.05
N ARG A 34 5.74 -4.60 25.91
CA ARG A 34 7.04 -3.96 26.01
C ARG A 34 7.50 -3.54 24.61
N VAL A 35 7.62 -2.24 24.39
CA VAL A 35 8.08 -1.69 23.11
C VAL A 35 9.56 -1.30 23.22
N PRO A 36 10.48 -2.04 22.60
CA PRO A 36 11.89 -1.63 22.50
C PRO A 36 12.02 -0.34 21.67
N PHE A 37 13.02 0.49 22.00
CA PHE A 37 13.30 1.73 21.26
C PHE A 37 12.08 2.66 21.16
N ALA A 38 11.27 2.74 22.22
CA ALA A 38 10.00 3.47 22.26
C ALA A 38 10.12 4.94 21.83
N ASP A 39 11.23 5.60 22.16
CA ASP A 39 11.50 6.99 21.78
C ASP A 39 11.56 7.22 20.26
N GLN A 40 11.76 6.16 19.48
CA GLN A 40 11.86 6.21 18.02
C GLN A 40 10.75 5.44 17.33
N GLY A 41 10.19 4.42 18.01
CA GLY A 41 9.17 3.53 17.47
C GLY A 41 7.74 3.91 17.80
N LEU A 42 7.50 4.84 18.73
CA LEU A 42 6.17 5.30 19.10
C LEU A 42 5.92 6.72 18.58
N ASN A 43 4.73 6.91 18.02
CA ASN A 43 4.24 8.21 17.61
C ASN A 43 3.03 8.57 18.46
N LYS A 44 3.01 9.80 19.00
CA LYS A 44 1.86 10.29 19.75
C LYS A 44 0.68 10.51 18.81
N ILE A 45 -0.48 9.97 19.15
CA ILE A 45 -1.72 10.25 18.41
C ILE A 45 -2.09 11.72 18.69
N PRO A 46 -2.27 12.56 17.64
CA PRO A 46 -2.62 13.97 17.79
C PRO A 46 -4.00 14.16 18.43
N ASP A 47 -4.19 15.30 19.09
CA ASP A 47 -5.49 15.68 19.59
C ASP A 47 -6.53 15.73 18.47
N GLY A 48 -7.71 15.15 18.69
CA GLY A 48 -8.79 15.07 17.71
C GLY A 48 -8.73 13.87 16.78
N VAL A 49 -7.67 13.06 16.81
CA VAL A 49 -7.59 11.76 16.14
C VAL A 49 -7.96 10.67 17.15
N THR A 50 -8.91 9.82 16.78
CA THR A 50 -9.32 8.67 17.60
C THR A 50 -8.37 7.49 17.44
N ASP A 51 -8.32 6.61 18.45
CA ASP A 51 -7.55 5.35 18.36
C ASP A 51 -7.98 4.51 17.14
N ARG A 52 -9.28 4.51 16.81
CA ARG A 52 -9.80 3.82 15.61
C ARG A 52 -9.21 4.39 14.32
N GLN A 53 -9.12 5.70 14.20
CA GLN A 53 -8.52 6.34 13.02
C GLN A 53 -7.02 6.07 12.93
N ALA A 54 -6.33 6.01 14.08
CA ALA A 54 -4.89 5.76 14.13
C ALA A 54 -4.51 4.27 13.96
N LEU A 55 -5.45 3.34 14.18
CA LEU A 55 -5.17 1.90 14.25
C LEU A 55 -4.38 1.35 13.06
N LEU A 56 -4.66 1.85 11.86
CA LEU A 56 -4.04 1.34 10.63
C LEU A 56 -2.70 2.02 10.28
N VAL A 57 -2.31 3.06 11.04
CA VAL A 57 -1.13 3.88 10.74
C VAL A 57 0.17 3.09 10.82
N GLY A 58 0.30 2.19 11.79
CA GLY A 58 1.57 1.49 12.06
C GLY A 58 1.98 0.47 11.00
N ASP A 59 1.04 0.01 10.15
CA ASP A 59 1.31 -1.03 9.16
C ASP A 59 0.63 -0.74 7.81
N VAL A 60 -0.65 -1.07 7.67
CA VAL A 60 -1.30 -1.09 6.34
C VAL A 60 -1.40 0.30 5.70
N LEU A 61 -1.62 1.36 6.50
CA LEU A 61 -1.60 2.73 5.98
C LEU A 61 -0.18 3.20 5.66
N ALA A 62 0.79 2.93 6.56
CA ALA A 62 2.19 3.24 6.31
C ALA A 62 2.69 2.53 5.05
N THR A 63 2.32 1.25 4.86
CA THR A 63 2.64 0.48 3.66
C THR A 63 2.07 1.13 2.39
N GLY A 64 0.79 1.50 2.41
CA GLY A 64 0.14 2.17 1.28
C GLY A 64 0.74 3.54 0.98
N TYR A 65 1.06 4.31 2.01
CA TYR A 65 1.67 5.63 1.88
C TYR A 65 3.09 5.54 1.31
N TRP A 66 3.90 4.63 1.85
CA TRP A 66 5.22 4.32 1.32
C TRP A 66 5.18 3.90 -0.15
N ALA A 67 4.25 3.00 -0.50
CA ALA A 67 4.08 2.54 -1.87
C ALA A 67 3.78 3.69 -2.84
N ALA A 68 2.85 4.59 -2.47
CA ALA A 68 2.54 5.78 -3.26
C ALA A 68 3.72 6.77 -3.33
N ARG A 69 4.52 6.88 -2.25
CA ARG A 69 5.70 7.75 -2.20
C ARG A 69 6.79 7.29 -3.16
N ILE A 70 7.16 5.99 -3.12
CA ILE A 70 8.23 5.47 -3.97
C ILE A 70 7.83 5.33 -5.44
N SER A 71 6.52 5.34 -5.72
CA SER A 71 6.00 5.19 -7.09
C SER A 71 6.09 6.47 -7.92
N GLU A 72 6.58 7.57 -7.38
CA GLU A 72 6.85 8.83 -8.11
C GLU A 72 5.66 9.34 -8.93
N ILE A 73 4.46 9.14 -8.42
CA ILE A 73 3.20 9.44 -9.10
C ILE A 73 3.07 10.93 -9.38
N SER A 74 2.76 11.27 -10.63
CA SER A 74 2.47 12.63 -11.10
C SER A 74 0.97 12.84 -11.38
N GLU A 75 0.55 14.10 -11.50
CA GLU A 75 -0.83 14.47 -11.84
C GLU A 75 -1.25 14.07 -13.27
N GLN A 76 -0.31 13.70 -14.13
CA GLN A 76 -0.59 13.28 -15.51
C GLN A 76 -0.77 11.76 -15.63
N ASP A 77 -0.44 11.00 -14.59
CA ASP A 77 -0.37 9.55 -14.65
C ASP A 77 -1.75 8.89 -14.62
N THR A 78 -1.83 7.77 -15.34
CA THR A 78 -2.83 6.73 -15.12
C THR A 78 -2.22 5.70 -14.18
N VAL A 79 -2.80 5.55 -13.00
CA VAL A 79 -2.34 4.63 -11.96
C VAL A 79 -3.26 3.42 -11.89
N LEU A 80 -2.68 2.22 -11.94
CA LEU A 80 -3.37 0.95 -11.70
C LEU A 80 -3.00 0.41 -10.33
N ILE A 81 -3.99 0.08 -9.52
CA ILE A 81 -3.81 -0.64 -8.24
C ILE A 81 -4.42 -2.04 -8.41
N ILE A 82 -3.64 -3.07 -8.18
CA ILE A 82 -4.08 -4.47 -8.26
C ILE A 82 -4.25 -5.02 -6.85
N GLY A 83 -5.50 -5.26 -6.47
CA GLY A 83 -5.93 -5.66 -5.14
C GLY A 83 -6.59 -4.52 -4.35
N ALA A 84 -7.73 -4.83 -3.72
CA ALA A 84 -8.49 -3.91 -2.86
C ALA A 84 -8.74 -4.50 -1.47
N GLY A 85 -7.76 -5.23 -0.95
CA GLY A 85 -7.71 -5.60 0.47
C GLY A 85 -7.40 -4.37 1.34
N PRO A 86 -7.26 -4.52 2.66
CA PRO A 86 -6.95 -3.40 3.55
C PRO A 86 -5.76 -2.55 3.09
N THR A 87 -4.65 -3.19 2.76
CA THR A 87 -3.46 -2.51 2.21
C THR A 87 -3.75 -1.84 0.86
N GLY A 88 -4.54 -2.49 -0.01
CA GLY A 88 -4.94 -1.92 -1.31
C GLY A 88 -5.77 -0.66 -1.18
N ILE A 89 -6.71 -0.61 -0.22
CA ILE A 89 -7.49 0.61 0.04
C ILE A 89 -6.61 1.70 0.67
N CYS A 90 -5.72 1.35 1.61
CA CYS A 90 -4.75 2.32 2.15
C CYS A 90 -3.82 2.87 1.05
N THR A 91 -3.43 2.02 0.09
CA THR A 91 -2.69 2.44 -1.11
C THR A 91 -3.52 3.39 -1.96
N LEU A 92 -4.81 3.08 -2.21
CA LEU A 92 -5.73 3.96 -2.93
C LEU A 92 -5.83 5.34 -2.28
N LEU A 93 -6.07 5.40 -0.97
CA LEU A 93 -6.13 6.66 -0.22
C LEU A 93 -4.84 7.48 -0.39
N SER A 94 -3.70 6.82 -0.33
CA SER A 94 -2.39 7.48 -0.47
C SER A 94 -2.12 7.95 -1.90
N VAL A 95 -2.54 7.17 -2.90
CA VAL A 95 -2.47 7.55 -4.32
C VAL A 95 -3.37 8.75 -4.61
N MET A 96 -4.57 8.81 -4.04
CA MET A 96 -5.48 9.95 -4.19
C MET A 96 -4.86 11.28 -3.71
N LEU A 97 -4.00 11.26 -2.69
CA LEU A 97 -3.25 12.45 -2.26
C LEU A 97 -2.32 13.02 -3.35
N LYS A 98 -1.86 12.18 -4.27
CA LYS A 98 -1.00 12.58 -5.40
C LYS A 98 -1.81 13.16 -6.57
N LYS A 99 -3.15 13.03 -6.55
CA LYS A 99 -4.08 13.54 -7.56
C LYS A 99 -3.72 13.14 -8.99
N PRO A 100 -3.46 11.86 -9.26
CA PRO A 100 -3.16 11.43 -10.62
C PRO A 100 -4.37 11.67 -11.53
N ARG A 101 -4.14 11.71 -12.83
CA ARG A 101 -5.20 11.94 -13.83
C ARG A 101 -6.29 10.87 -13.80
N ARG A 102 -5.91 9.61 -13.56
CA ARG A 102 -6.83 8.48 -13.42
C ARG A 102 -6.32 7.47 -12.41
N ILE A 103 -7.24 6.89 -11.67
CA ILE A 103 -6.96 5.74 -10.81
C ILE A 103 -7.88 4.61 -11.25
N ILE A 104 -7.30 3.45 -11.52
CA ILE A 104 -7.98 2.20 -11.86
C ILE A 104 -7.68 1.21 -10.74
N VAL A 105 -8.70 0.56 -10.20
CA VAL A 105 -8.54 -0.53 -9.22
C VAL A 105 -9.02 -1.83 -9.84
N CYS A 106 -8.14 -2.82 -9.86
CA CYS A 106 -8.41 -4.19 -10.28
C CYS A 106 -8.65 -5.06 -9.05
N GLU A 107 -9.85 -5.65 -8.93
CA GLU A 107 -10.23 -6.50 -7.82
C GLU A 107 -11.21 -7.59 -8.27
N LYS A 108 -11.09 -8.80 -7.72
CA LYS A 108 -11.99 -9.92 -8.01
C LYS A 108 -13.18 -10.02 -7.09
N ASP A 109 -13.06 -9.54 -5.85
CA ASP A 109 -14.12 -9.61 -4.84
C ASP A 109 -15.17 -8.52 -5.06
N LYS A 110 -16.43 -8.96 -5.23
CA LYS A 110 -17.54 -8.06 -5.52
C LYS A 110 -17.88 -7.13 -4.36
N ASN A 111 -17.68 -7.56 -3.11
CA ASN A 111 -17.98 -6.73 -1.94
C ASN A 111 -16.97 -5.61 -1.82
N ARG A 112 -15.68 -5.90 -2.08
CA ARG A 112 -14.62 -4.88 -2.10
C ARG A 112 -14.83 -3.88 -3.23
N LEU A 113 -15.21 -4.34 -4.42
CA LEU A 113 -15.60 -3.45 -5.52
C LEU A 113 -16.80 -2.57 -5.16
N GLN A 114 -17.80 -3.13 -4.48
CA GLN A 114 -18.96 -2.37 -4.01
C GLN A 114 -18.55 -1.32 -2.97
N PHE A 115 -17.68 -1.67 -2.03
CA PHE A 115 -17.14 -0.73 -1.05
C PHE A 115 -16.49 0.48 -1.74
N ILE A 116 -15.63 0.24 -2.73
CA ILE A 116 -15.00 1.34 -3.46
C ILE A 116 -16.03 2.20 -4.19
N ARG A 117 -17.01 1.61 -4.87
CA ARG A 117 -18.09 2.37 -5.54
C ARG A 117 -18.86 3.27 -4.60
N GLN A 118 -19.07 2.84 -3.37
CA GLN A 118 -19.83 3.59 -2.37
C GLN A 118 -19.02 4.75 -1.77
N HIS A 119 -17.74 4.55 -1.53
CA HIS A 119 -16.90 5.52 -0.83
C HIS A 119 -16.05 6.40 -1.78
N TYR A 120 -15.73 5.89 -2.98
CA TYR A 120 -14.82 6.54 -3.95
C TYR A 120 -15.39 6.40 -5.38
N PRO A 121 -16.52 7.02 -5.69
CA PRO A 121 -17.26 6.82 -6.95
C PRO A 121 -16.48 7.27 -8.19
N GLU A 122 -15.47 8.11 -8.05
CA GLU A 122 -14.59 8.59 -9.13
C GLU A 122 -13.57 7.54 -9.59
N ILE A 123 -13.37 6.46 -8.83
CA ILE A 123 -12.36 5.43 -9.13
C ILE A 123 -12.90 4.45 -10.18
N LEU A 124 -12.10 4.22 -11.21
CA LEU A 124 -12.44 3.23 -12.24
C LEU A 124 -12.18 1.81 -11.73
N LEU A 125 -13.15 0.92 -11.89
CA LEU A 125 -13.10 -0.44 -11.36
C LEU A 125 -13.13 -1.48 -12.46
N VAL A 126 -12.30 -2.50 -12.34
CA VAL A 126 -12.21 -3.59 -13.32
C VAL A 126 -11.94 -4.93 -12.64
N SER A 127 -12.44 -6.02 -13.24
CA SER A 127 -12.09 -7.38 -12.83
C SER A 127 -10.78 -7.84 -13.51
N PRO A 128 -10.06 -8.81 -12.92
CA PRO A 128 -8.77 -9.27 -13.46
C PRO A 128 -8.82 -9.69 -14.93
N GLU A 129 -9.89 -10.39 -15.33
CA GLU A 129 -10.03 -10.95 -16.69
C GLU A 129 -10.15 -9.86 -17.78
N LYS A 130 -10.55 -8.64 -17.38
CA LYS A 130 -10.73 -7.51 -18.29
C LYS A 130 -9.67 -6.43 -18.09
N CYS A 131 -8.77 -6.61 -17.12
CA CYS A 131 -7.91 -5.54 -16.62
C CYS A 131 -7.02 -4.97 -17.73
N GLU A 132 -6.29 -5.79 -18.47
CA GLU A 132 -5.37 -5.32 -19.50
C GLU A 132 -6.08 -4.50 -20.58
N ALA A 133 -7.16 -5.04 -21.15
CA ALA A 133 -7.94 -4.34 -22.19
C ALA A 133 -8.55 -3.04 -21.66
N PHE A 134 -9.04 -3.05 -20.40
CA PHE A 134 -9.64 -1.88 -19.78
C PHE A 134 -8.59 -0.78 -19.50
N VAL A 135 -7.42 -1.16 -18.98
CA VAL A 135 -6.33 -0.21 -18.74
C VAL A 135 -5.86 0.42 -20.05
N ARG A 136 -5.68 -0.38 -21.11
CA ARG A 136 -5.30 0.14 -22.44
C ARG A 136 -6.31 1.13 -23.01
N ALA A 137 -7.61 0.87 -22.82
CA ALA A 137 -8.67 1.75 -23.28
C ALA A 137 -8.83 3.04 -22.44
N ASN A 138 -8.36 3.02 -21.21
CA ASN A 138 -8.49 4.13 -20.27
C ASN A 138 -7.15 4.77 -19.89
N SER A 139 -6.13 4.60 -20.71
CA SER A 139 -4.81 5.23 -20.55
C SER A 139 -4.38 5.92 -21.85
N ASP A 140 -3.51 6.90 -21.73
CA ASP A 140 -3.08 7.70 -22.90
C ASP A 140 -1.91 7.06 -23.66
N HIS A 141 -1.21 6.11 -23.01
CA HIS A 141 0.03 5.52 -23.54
C HIS A 141 -0.07 3.98 -23.74
N GLY A 142 -1.29 3.45 -23.85
CA GLY A 142 -1.53 2.03 -24.11
C GLY A 142 -1.23 1.10 -22.92
N GLY A 143 -1.20 1.64 -21.71
CA GLY A 143 -0.97 0.97 -20.43
C GLY A 143 -0.88 1.98 -19.30
N ALA A 144 -0.87 1.53 -18.06
CA ALA A 144 -0.72 2.39 -16.89
C ALA A 144 0.70 2.95 -16.79
N ASP A 145 0.83 4.22 -16.42
CA ASP A 145 2.12 4.86 -16.15
C ASP A 145 2.76 4.27 -14.92
N VAL A 146 1.95 4.03 -13.88
CA VAL A 146 2.34 3.42 -12.62
C VAL A 146 1.39 2.27 -12.28
N VAL A 147 1.95 1.13 -11.89
CA VAL A 147 1.19 -0.03 -11.40
C VAL A 147 1.66 -0.35 -10.00
N LEU A 148 0.71 -0.44 -9.05
CA LEU A 148 0.96 -0.89 -7.68
C LEU A 148 0.34 -2.29 -7.50
N GLU A 149 1.17 -3.29 -7.31
CA GLU A 149 0.74 -4.66 -7.06
C GLU A 149 0.65 -4.88 -5.55
N VAL A 150 -0.58 -5.08 -5.05
CA VAL A 150 -0.90 -5.14 -3.61
C VAL A 150 -1.69 -6.41 -3.24
N ALA A 151 -1.78 -7.36 -4.16
CA ALA A 151 -2.57 -8.58 -3.97
C ALA A 151 -1.73 -9.82 -3.59
N GLY A 152 -0.50 -9.90 -4.08
CA GLY A 152 0.44 -10.97 -3.71
C GLY A 152 0.16 -12.35 -4.30
N ALA A 153 -0.45 -12.44 -5.47
CA ALA A 153 -0.66 -13.69 -6.15
C ALA A 153 0.20 -13.77 -7.43
N GLU A 154 0.61 -14.96 -7.84
CA GLU A 154 1.41 -15.17 -9.05
C GLU A 154 0.80 -14.51 -10.29
N ALA A 155 -0.52 -14.68 -10.47
CA ALA A 155 -1.25 -14.09 -11.59
C ALA A 155 -1.27 -12.55 -11.54
N THR A 156 -1.21 -11.95 -10.35
CA THR A 156 -1.25 -10.49 -10.19
C THR A 156 0.10 -9.84 -10.45
N PHE A 157 1.20 -10.53 -10.17
CA PHE A 157 2.54 -10.07 -10.57
C PHE A 157 2.68 -9.98 -12.09
N ARG A 158 2.22 -11.03 -12.78
CA ARG A 158 2.19 -11.05 -14.25
C ARG A 158 1.31 -9.92 -14.79
N LEU A 159 0.09 -9.81 -14.28
CA LEU A 159 -0.86 -8.77 -14.69
C LEU A 159 -0.26 -7.37 -14.50
N ALA A 160 0.50 -7.15 -13.42
CA ALA A 160 1.09 -5.85 -13.12
C ALA A 160 2.02 -5.37 -14.25
N TRP A 161 2.97 -6.20 -14.68
CA TRP A 161 3.90 -5.78 -15.72
C TRP A 161 3.27 -5.80 -17.12
N GLU A 162 2.26 -6.65 -17.37
CA GLU A 162 1.50 -6.65 -18.62
C GLU A 162 0.69 -5.36 -18.80
N CYS A 163 0.06 -4.87 -17.74
CA CYS A 163 -0.73 -3.63 -17.73
C CYS A 163 0.11 -2.35 -17.74
N ALA A 164 1.38 -2.40 -17.37
CA ALA A 164 2.25 -1.24 -17.43
C ALA A 164 2.56 -0.84 -18.88
N ARG A 165 2.56 0.46 -19.18
CA ARG A 165 3.01 0.97 -20.47
C ARG A 165 4.51 0.78 -20.67
N PRO A 166 5.05 0.87 -21.89
CA PRO A 166 6.49 1.01 -22.10
C PRO A 166 7.04 2.21 -21.28
N ASN A 167 8.21 2.01 -20.67
CA ASN A 167 8.84 2.93 -19.71
C ASN A 167 7.97 3.24 -18.48
N GLY A 168 7.06 2.33 -18.13
CA GLY A 168 6.22 2.43 -16.93
C GLY A 168 6.95 1.94 -15.67
N LEU A 169 6.37 2.27 -14.52
CA LEU A 169 6.87 1.86 -13.22
C LEU A 169 5.91 0.82 -12.59
N VAL A 170 6.46 -0.27 -12.09
CA VAL A 170 5.74 -1.30 -11.35
C VAL A 170 6.27 -1.34 -9.92
N THR A 171 5.42 -1.02 -8.94
CA THR A 171 5.73 -1.12 -7.52
C THR A 171 5.09 -2.39 -6.96
N VAL A 172 5.91 -3.33 -6.53
CA VAL A 172 5.48 -4.57 -5.89
C VAL A 172 5.45 -4.36 -4.38
N VAL A 173 4.25 -4.28 -3.84
CA VAL A 173 3.98 -3.97 -2.43
C VAL A 173 3.67 -5.24 -1.64
N ALA A 174 2.97 -6.17 -2.28
CA ALA A 174 2.54 -7.39 -1.63
C ALA A 174 3.70 -8.34 -1.32
N LEU A 175 3.53 -9.16 -0.27
CA LEU A 175 4.41 -10.28 0.04
C LEU A 175 3.99 -11.51 -0.76
N TYR A 176 4.97 -12.26 -1.23
CA TYR A 176 4.78 -13.48 -1.99
C TYR A 176 5.38 -14.67 -1.25
N ASP A 177 4.64 -15.78 -1.20
CA ASP A 177 5.11 -17.04 -0.60
C ASP A 177 6.07 -17.79 -1.51
N GLN A 178 6.02 -17.51 -2.81
CA GLN A 178 6.84 -18.19 -3.83
C GLN A 178 7.62 -17.18 -4.66
N ALA A 179 8.77 -17.62 -5.18
CA ALA A 179 9.56 -16.80 -6.09
C ALA A 179 8.76 -16.42 -7.34
N GLN A 180 8.85 -15.15 -7.72
CA GLN A 180 8.23 -14.65 -8.93
C GLN A 180 9.25 -14.55 -10.07
N ILE A 181 8.83 -14.89 -11.27
CA ILE A 181 9.69 -14.90 -12.45
C ILE A 181 9.51 -13.61 -13.24
N LEU A 182 10.61 -12.95 -13.55
CA LEU A 182 10.66 -11.89 -14.56
C LEU A 182 10.93 -12.52 -15.91
N PRO A 183 9.91 -12.65 -16.78
CA PRO A 183 10.08 -13.27 -18.11
C PRO A 183 10.72 -12.27 -19.07
N LEU A 184 12.03 -12.06 -18.94
CA LEU A 184 12.77 -11.04 -19.69
C LEU A 184 12.53 -11.06 -21.18
N PRO A 185 12.40 -12.24 -21.88
CA PRO A 185 12.08 -12.27 -23.29
C PRO A 185 10.76 -11.57 -23.64
N ASP A 186 9.73 -11.71 -22.79
CA ASP A 186 8.41 -11.11 -23.00
C ASP A 186 8.38 -9.62 -22.64
N MET A 187 9.31 -9.21 -21.79
CA MET A 187 9.43 -7.82 -21.29
C MET A 187 10.38 -6.97 -22.13
N TYR A 188 11.11 -7.60 -23.06
CA TYR A 188 12.08 -6.90 -23.89
C TYR A 188 11.41 -5.79 -24.70
N GLY A 189 11.93 -4.59 -24.59
CA GLY A 189 11.36 -3.40 -25.22
C GLY A 189 10.30 -2.65 -24.41
N LYS A 190 9.83 -3.20 -23.28
CA LYS A 190 8.98 -2.42 -22.35
C LYS A 190 9.76 -1.42 -21.48
N ASN A 191 11.06 -1.67 -21.24
CA ASN A 191 11.93 -0.80 -20.44
C ASN A 191 11.31 -0.45 -19.06
N LEU A 192 10.79 -1.45 -18.36
CA LEU A 192 10.08 -1.23 -17.09
C LEU A 192 11.05 -0.94 -15.94
N THR A 193 10.59 -0.09 -15.02
CA THR A 193 11.22 0.08 -13.71
C THR A 193 10.44 -0.72 -12.69
N PHE A 194 11.12 -1.53 -11.88
CA PHE A 194 10.52 -2.24 -10.75
C PHE A 194 11.03 -1.65 -9.44
N LYS A 195 10.10 -1.41 -8.51
CA LYS A 195 10.40 -1.06 -7.12
C LYS A 195 9.73 -2.04 -6.19
N THR A 196 10.43 -2.44 -5.15
CA THR A 196 9.90 -3.34 -4.12
C THR A 196 10.59 -3.07 -2.80
N GLY A 197 9.99 -3.50 -1.71
CA GLY A 197 10.55 -3.42 -0.37
C GLY A 197 9.48 -3.56 0.69
N GLY A 198 9.89 -3.53 1.95
CA GLY A 198 9.00 -3.45 3.10
C GLY A 198 8.71 -2.00 3.48
N VAL A 199 7.66 -1.79 4.26
CA VAL A 199 7.37 -0.50 4.85
C VAL A 199 8.53 -0.03 5.73
N ASP A 200 8.89 1.22 5.64
CA ASP A 200 9.96 1.79 6.47
C ASP A 200 9.48 2.43 7.78
N GLY A 201 8.16 2.58 7.96
CA GLY A 201 7.57 3.11 9.19
C GLY A 201 7.87 4.58 9.50
N CYS A 202 8.68 5.25 8.71
CA CYS A 202 9.09 6.64 8.96
C CYS A 202 7.97 7.65 8.70
N ASP A 203 6.93 7.27 7.99
CA ASP A 203 5.83 8.14 7.60
C ASP A 203 4.64 8.13 8.59
N CYS A 204 4.76 7.48 9.76
CA CYS A 204 3.66 7.37 10.71
C CYS A 204 3.22 8.74 11.25
N GLU A 205 4.14 9.62 11.59
CA GLU A 205 3.84 10.97 12.04
C GLU A 205 3.11 11.78 10.96
N GLU A 206 3.58 11.70 9.73
CA GLU A 206 2.96 12.38 8.58
C GLU A 206 1.56 11.85 8.30
N THR A 207 1.34 10.55 8.32
CA THR A 207 0.01 9.95 8.08
C THR A 207 -0.96 10.29 9.20
N LEU A 208 -0.53 10.33 10.47
CA LEU A 208 -1.31 10.83 11.59
C LEU A 208 -1.71 12.30 11.40
N ARG A 209 -0.78 13.14 10.95
CA ARG A 209 -1.07 14.54 10.62
C ARG A 209 -2.11 14.66 9.51
N LEU A 210 -2.00 13.86 8.45
CA LEU A 210 -2.96 13.85 7.34
C LEU A 210 -4.36 13.39 7.78
N ILE A 211 -4.45 12.47 8.76
CA ILE A 211 -5.72 12.08 9.38
C ILE A 211 -6.28 13.25 10.18
N ALA A 212 -5.47 13.91 11.01
CA ALA A 212 -5.89 15.07 11.81
C ALA A 212 -6.39 16.24 10.93
N GLU A 213 -5.80 16.42 9.75
CA GLU A 213 -6.23 17.41 8.75
C GLU A 213 -7.45 16.97 7.92
N GLY A 214 -8.00 15.78 8.16
CA GLY A 214 -9.12 15.22 7.40
C GLY A 214 -8.80 14.85 5.95
N LYS A 215 -7.52 14.75 5.60
CA LYS A 215 -7.06 14.36 4.24
C LYS A 215 -7.03 12.86 4.03
N LEU A 216 -6.91 12.08 5.09
CA LEU A 216 -7.01 10.63 5.12
C LEU A 216 -8.12 10.20 6.07
N ASN A 217 -8.99 9.30 5.64
CA ASN A 217 -10.04 8.72 6.47
C ASN A 217 -9.94 7.19 6.45
N THR A 218 -9.45 6.62 7.53
CA THR A 218 -9.26 5.18 7.71
C THR A 218 -10.45 4.49 8.40
N GLU A 219 -11.35 5.24 9.00
CA GLU A 219 -12.44 4.72 9.83
C GLU A 219 -13.37 3.74 9.09
N PRO A 220 -13.74 3.94 7.80
CA PRO A 220 -14.56 3.00 7.06
C PRO A 220 -13.93 1.62 6.85
N LEU A 221 -12.61 1.49 7.04
CA LEU A 221 -11.87 0.24 6.87
C LEU A 221 -12.03 -0.71 8.07
N ILE A 222 -12.48 -0.19 9.22
CA ILE A 222 -12.64 -0.99 10.43
C ILE A 222 -14.06 -1.55 10.46
N THR A 223 -14.18 -2.81 10.04
CA THR A 223 -15.47 -3.48 9.86
C THR A 223 -16.00 -4.18 11.12
N HIS A 224 -15.12 -4.61 12.02
CA HIS A 224 -15.47 -5.37 13.22
C HIS A 224 -14.66 -4.90 14.42
N THR A 225 -15.25 -5.08 15.61
CA THR A 225 -14.57 -4.83 16.89
C THR A 225 -14.88 -6.00 17.81
N TYR A 226 -13.87 -6.58 18.42
CA TYR A 226 -13.97 -7.71 19.35
C TYR A 226 -13.34 -7.33 20.69
N SER A 227 -13.76 -8.00 21.78
CA SER A 227 -13.05 -7.90 23.06
C SER A 227 -11.75 -8.72 22.99
N LEU A 228 -10.82 -8.46 23.93
CA LEU A 228 -9.56 -9.24 24.00
C LEU A 228 -9.83 -10.70 24.41
N GLU A 229 -10.92 -10.96 25.12
CA GLU A 229 -11.29 -12.30 25.58
C GLU A 229 -12.08 -13.14 24.53
N GLY A 230 -12.44 -12.56 23.39
CA GLY A 230 -13.10 -13.29 22.28
C GLY A 230 -14.44 -12.75 21.87
#